data_532735a39b1737e2bef2aaae00515f1c
#
_entry.id   532735a39b1737e2bef2aaae00515f1c
#
_cell.length_a   1.000
_cell.length_b   1.000
_cell.length_c   1.000
_cell.angle_alpha   90.00
_cell.angle_beta   90.00
_cell.angle_gamma   90.00
#
_symmetry.space_group_name_H-M   'P 1'
#
loop_
_entity.id
_entity.type
_entity.pdbx_description
1 polymer ?
#
loop_
_entity_poly.entity_id
_entity_poly.type
_entity_poly.pdbx_seq_one_letter_code
_entity_poly.pdbx_strand_id
1 'polypeptide(L)'
;MFITYKNGKEYSLDYDDKAHSYKVDDVKVPSVTRIIDACFPKNLTDWALNVGEEEYRRVIDEALEVGNDTHQWIEDYINFGHACEDTDGLWRCNHILKPVKAFLGWTEEYKPEWIDAERKIYCDKHKYAGTVDAVAKINGRVCVIDFKTSKKIYKPYHLQISAYAQAIRRIDGLRQWPLGIILRLDKETGLFQQKVFEPKDHFKTFIKCMELRQWSSIRIKESDVV
;
A
#
# COMPACT_ATOMS: atom_id res chain seq x y z
N MET A 1 -14.84 -2.17 12.01
CA MET A 1 -15.55 -2.43 10.74
C MET A 1 -15.63 -3.93 10.44
N PHE A 2 -16.49 -4.34 9.50
CA PHE A 2 -16.54 -5.76 9.10
C PHE A 2 -16.02 -5.93 7.68
N ILE A 3 -15.29 -7.04 7.45
CA ILE A 3 -14.90 -7.50 6.12
C ILE A 3 -15.78 -8.70 5.80
N THR A 4 -16.67 -8.55 4.82
CA THR A 4 -17.57 -9.59 4.37
C THR A 4 -17.03 -10.23 3.08
N TYR A 5 -16.80 -11.51 3.11
CA TYR A 5 -16.39 -12.30 1.95
C TYR A 5 -17.61 -12.68 1.10
N LYS A 6 -17.41 -12.85 -0.19
CA LYS A 6 -18.49 -13.25 -1.12
C LYS A 6 -19.18 -14.57 -0.73
N ASN A 7 -18.50 -15.42 0.02
CA ASN A 7 -19.08 -16.69 0.52
C ASN A 7 -19.83 -16.55 1.84
N GLY A 8 -20.10 -15.32 2.32
CA GLY A 8 -20.84 -15.01 3.52
C GLY A 8 -20.02 -15.04 4.82
N LYS A 9 -18.71 -15.33 4.77
CA LYS A 9 -17.86 -15.18 5.96
C LYS A 9 -17.65 -13.73 6.29
N GLU A 10 -17.69 -13.40 7.58
CA GLU A 10 -17.44 -12.06 8.10
C GLU A 10 -16.32 -12.10 9.14
N TYR A 11 -15.56 -11.03 9.18
CA TYR A 11 -14.49 -10.82 10.15
C TYR A 11 -14.57 -9.39 10.67
N SER A 12 -14.55 -9.22 12.00
CA SER A 12 -14.38 -7.91 12.60
C SER A 12 -12.94 -7.46 12.40
N LEU A 13 -12.73 -6.27 11.84
CA LEU A 13 -11.39 -5.71 11.67
C LEU A 13 -11.32 -4.35 12.35
N ASP A 14 -10.38 -4.23 13.29
CA ASP A 14 -10.00 -3.00 13.94
C ASP A 14 -8.62 -2.56 13.44
N TYR A 15 -8.51 -1.29 13.11
CA TYR A 15 -7.27 -0.66 12.69
C TYR A 15 -6.93 0.47 13.66
N ASP A 16 -5.74 0.40 14.24
CA ASP A 16 -5.16 1.47 15.04
C ASP A 16 -4.21 2.27 14.14
N ASP A 17 -4.64 3.48 13.81
CA ASP A 17 -3.92 4.38 12.91
C ASP A 17 -2.56 4.81 13.50
N LYS A 18 -2.51 5.13 14.80
CA LYS A 18 -1.27 5.54 15.48
C LYS A 18 -0.23 4.42 15.53
N ALA A 19 -0.68 3.21 15.80
CA ALA A 19 0.20 2.04 15.88
C ALA A 19 0.40 1.33 14.53
N HIS A 20 -0.28 1.76 13.48
CA HIS A 20 -0.37 1.08 12.17
C HIS A 20 -0.53 -0.43 12.33
N SER A 21 -1.52 -0.84 13.14
CA SER A 21 -1.73 -2.23 13.50
C SER A 21 -3.15 -2.68 13.32
N TYR A 22 -3.31 -3.94 12.95
CA TYR A 22 -4.60 -4.57 12.69
C TYR A 22 -4.91 -5.63 13.73
N LYS A 23 -6.18 -5.68 14.14
CA LYS A 23 -6.76 -6.81 14.87
C LYS A 23 -7.93 -7.35 14.06
N VAL A 24 -8.06 -8.66 14.03
CA VAL A 24 -9.18 -9.37 13.40
C VAL A 24 -9.77 -10.29 14.44
N ASP A 25 -11.06 -10.15 14.73
CA ASP A 25 -11.76 -10.85 15.81
C ASP A 25 -10.95 -10.78 17.12
N ASP A 26 -10.51 -9.56 17.50
CA ASP A 26 -9.67 -9.21 18.65
C ASP A 26 -8.24 -9.80 18.64
N VAL A 27 -7.87 -10.56 17.61
CA VAL A 27 -6.52 -11.13 17.47
C VAL A 27 -5.65 -10.23 16.61
N LYS A 28 -4.47 -9.86 17.13
CA LYS A 28 -3.48 -9.07 16.38
C LYS A 28 -2.95 -9.85 15.19
N VAL A 29 -3.03 -9.25 14.00
CA VAL A 29 -2.53 -9.83 12.74
C VAL A 29 -1.44 -8.95 12.13
N PRO A 30 -0.45 -9.52 11.43
CA PRO A 30 0.58 -8.74 10.79
C PRO A 30 0.03 -7.95 9.60
N SER A 31 0.51 -6.72 9.42
CA SER A 31 0.24 -5.98 8.18
C SER A 31 1.18 -6.42 7.06
N VAL A 32 0.71 -6.26 5.82
CA VAL A 32 1.50 -6.54 4.62
C VAL A 32 2.83 -5.79 4.64
N THR A 33 2.81 -4.51 4.95
CA THR A 33 4.02 -3.67 5.00
C THR A 33 5.01 -4.14 6.06
N ARG A 34 4.56 -4.46 7.29
CA ARG A 34 5.43 -5.00 8.35
C ARG A 34 6.06 -6.36 8.01
N ILE A 35 5.37 -7.18 7.20
CA ILE A 35 5.93 -8.45 6.73
C ILE A 35 7.08 -8.17 5.76
N ILE A 36 6.88 -7.23 4.84
CA ILE A 36 7.86 -6.87 3.83
C ILE A 36 9.06 -6.18 4.46
N ASP A 37 8.84 -5.22 5.35
CA ASP A 37 9.91 -4.46 6.02
C ASP A 37 10.84 -5.33 6.85
N ALA A 38 10.33 -6.45 7.41
CA ALA A 38 11.16 -7.42 8.12
C ALA A 38 12.20 -8.11 7.19
N CYS A 39 11.89 -8.23 5.89
CA CYS A 39 12.78 -8.86 4.90
C CYS A 39 13.58 -7.84 4.08
N PHE A 40 13.04 -6.64 3.92
CA PHE A 40 13.61 -5.57 3.11
C PHE A 40 13.66 -4.26 3.91
N PRO A 41 14.47 -4.21 4.98
CA PRO A 41 14.57 -3.00 5.78
C PRO A 41 15.10 -1.84 4.92
N LYS A 42 14.51 -0.66 5.11
CA LYS A 42 15.02 0.56 4.46
C LYS A 42 16.35 0.92 5.09
N ASN A 43 17.45 0.54 4.43
CA ASN A 43 18.78 0.93 4.89
C ASN A 43 19.09 2.37 4.46
N LEU A 44 18.81 3.32 5.33
CA LEU A 44 19.10 4.74 5.13
C LEU A 44 20.26 5.21 6.01
N THR A 45 20.93 4.29 6.70
CA THR A 45 21.96 4.59 7.71
C THR A 45 23.13 5.34 7.11
N ASP A 46 23.68 4.86 5.98
CA ASP A 46 24.83 5.52 5.34
C ASP A 46 24.48 6.94 4.86
N TRP A 47 23.26 7.11 4.33
CA TRP A 47 22.80 8.41 3.91
C TRP A 47 22.57 9.33 5.12
N ALA A 48 21.94 8.85 6.19
CA ALA A 48 21.73 9.62 7.42
C ALA A 48 23.05 10.10 8.04
N LEU A 49 24.08 9.24 8.05
CA LEU A 49 25.41 9.59 8.53
C LEU A 49 26.09 10.68 7.66
N ASN A 50 25.84 10.67 6.34
CA ASN A 50 26.44 11.63 5.43
C ASN A 50 25.80 13.01 5.48
N VAL A 51 24.46 13.10 5.68
CA VAL A 51 23.72 14.38 5.65
C VAL A 51 23.51 14.99 7.05
N GLY A 52 23.70 14.20 8.11
CA GLY A 52 23.42 14.60 9.48
C GLY A 52 21.95 14.38 9.87
N GLU A 53 21.71 14.31 11.20
CA GLU A 53 20.42 13.89 11.76
C GLU A 53 19.28 14.87 11.42
N GLU A 54 19.55 16.18 11.49
CA GLU A 54 18.55 17.22 11.24
C GLU A 54 18.06 17.19 9.79
N GLU A 55 18.99 17.18 8.83
CA GLU A 55 18.66 17.13 7.41
C GLU A 55 18.01 15.79 7.03
N TYR A 56 18.47 14.68 7.63
CA TYR A 56 17.83 13.38 7.47
C TYR A 56 16.37 13.42 7.89
N ARG A 57 16.07 13.92 9.08
CA ARG A 57 14.69 14.04 9.59
C ARG A 57 13.86 14.92 8.69
N ARG A 58 14.34 16.10 8.34
CA ARG A 58 13.62 17.04 7.46
C ARG A 58 13.20 16.40 6.15
N VAL A 59 14.13 15.70 5.47
CA VAL A 59 13.85 15.07 4.16
C VAL A 59 12.89 13.89 4.29
N ILE A 60 12.98 13.11 5.37
CA ILE A 60 12.04 12.01 5.61
C ILE A 60 10.64 12.52 5.92
N ASP A 61 10.51 13.52 6.79
CA ASP A 61 9.22 14.09 7.17
C ASP A 61 8.52 14.73 5.97
N GLU A 62 9.25 15.51 5.16
CA GLU A 62 8.76 16.10 3.91
C GLU A 62 8.31 15.01 2.90
N ALA A 63 9.07 13.92 2.79
CA ALA A 63 8.70 12.82 1.89
C ALA A 63 7.45 12.06 2.37
N LEU A 64 7.28 11.91 3.68
CA LEU A 64 6.10 11.29 4.29
C LEU A 64 4.86 12.20 4.13
N GLU A 65 5.01 13.50 4.38
CA GLU A 65 3.95 14.48 4.21
C GLU A 65 3.43 14.48 2.77
N VAL A 66 4.32 14.66 1.78
CA VAL A 66 3.95 14.60 0.36
C VAL A 66 3.27 13.26 0.00
N GLY A 67 3.76 12.15 0.55
CA GLY A 67 3.16 10.83 0.32
C GLY A 67 1.75 10.75 0.87
N ASN A 68 1.56 11.05 2.16
CA ASN A 68 0.28 10.95 2.84
C ASN A 68 -0.77 11.88 2.22
N ASP A 69 -0.41 13.13 1.96
CA ASP A 69 -1.33 14.11 1.39
C ASP A 69 -1.72 13.76 -0.06
N THR A 70 -0.78 13.19 -0.83
CA THR A 70 -1.10 12.66 -2.17
C THR A 70 -2.10 11.52 -2.09
N HIS A 71 -1.92 10.55 -1.17
CA HIS A 71 -2.85 9.44 -1.00
C HIS A 71 -4.22 9.93 -0.55
N GLN A 72 -4.28 10.85 0.43
CA GLN A 72 -5.53 11.42 0.90
C GLN A 72 -6.28 12.15 -0.23
N TRP A 73 -5.55 12.97 -1.01
CA TRP A 73 -6.13 13.67 -2.15
C TRP A 73 -6.73 12.70 -3.17
N ILE A 74 -6.02 11.61 -3.47
CA ILE A 74 -6.49 10.58 -4.41
C ILE A 74 -7.70 9.83 -3.85
N GLU A 75 -7.70 9.50 -2.57
CA GLU A 75 -8.83 8.88 -1.89
C GLU A 75 -10.09 9.76 -2.02
N ASP A 76 -9.97 11.06 -1.72
CA ASP A 76 -11.07 12.01 -1.83
C ASP A 76 -11.58 12.13 -3.28
N TYR A 77 -10.66 12.17 -4.25
CA TYR A 77 -11.01 12.20 -5.67
C TYR A 77 -11.78 10.94 -6.10
N ILE A 78 -11.34 9.76 -5.67
CA ILE A 78 -12.01 8.50 -6.02
C ILE A 78 -13.39 8.41 -5.37
N ASN A 79 -13.52 8.82 -4.11
CA ASN A 79 -14.75 8.67 -3.34
C ASN A 79 -15.80 9.73 -3.68
N PHE A 80 -15.40 10.96 -4.01
CA PHE A 80 -16.29 12.10 -4.17
C PHE A 80 -16.29 12.72 -5.56
N GLY A 81 -15.38 12.29 -6.46
CA GLY A 81 -15.23 12.84 -7.80
C GLY A 81 -14.51 14.18 -7.87
N HIS A 82 -14.17 14.74 -6.73
CA HIS A 82 -13.40 15.98 -6.59
C HIS A 82 -12.58 15.95 -5.29
N ALA A 83 -11.43 16.54 -5.30
CA ALA A 83 -10.66 16.78 -4.11
C ALA A 83 -10.26 18.26 -4.09
N CYS A 84 -10.57 18.96 -2.99
CA CYS A 84 -10.31 20.39 -2.79
C CYS A 84 -11.07 21.32 -3.75
N GLU A 85 -12.36 21.56 -3.51
CA GLU A 85 -13.13 22.63 -4.17
C GLU A 85 -12.89 24.02 -3.54
N ASP A 86 -12.29 24.09 -2.35
CA ASP A 86 -12.05 25.36 -1.67
C ASP A 86 -10.83 26.07 -2.24
N THR A 87 -11.00 27.34 -2.60
CA THR A 87 -9.91 28.25 -3.00
C THR A 87 -8.78 28.32 -1.97
N ASP A 88 -9.10 28.10 -0.69
CA ASP A 88 -8.13 27.95 0.40
C ASP A 88 -7.40 26.59 0.38
N GLY A 89 -8.01 25.54 -0.18
CA GLY A 89 -7.44 24.21 -0.30
C GLY A 89 -6.32 24.12 -1.31
N LEU A 90 -6.33 24.92 -2.38
CA LEU A 90 -5.25 24.98 -3.38
C LEU A 90 -3.89 25.36 -2.76
N TRP A 91 -3.87 26.23 -1.75
CA TRP A 91 -2.64 26.63 -1.06
C TRP A 91 -2.08 25.52 -0.17
N ARG A 92 -2.94 24.70 0.43
CA ARG A 92 -2.53 23.53 1.24
C ARG A 92 -1.98 22.40 0.42
N CYS A 93 -2.34 22.32 -0.88
CA CYS A 93 -1.94 21.24 -1.78
C CYS A 93 -0.75 21.57 -2.68
N ASN A 94 -0.10 22.74 -2.54
CA ASN A 94 0.99 23.15 -3.43
C ASN A 94 2.14 22.15 -3.51
N HIS A 95 2.47 21.48 -2.41
CA HIS A 95 3.55 20.49 -2.33
C HIS A 95 3.19 19.16 -3.02
N ILE A 96 1.89 18.90 -3.31
CA ILE A 96 1.42 17.71 -4.02
C ILE A 96 0.92 17.99 -5.44
N LEU A 97 1.00 19.22 -5.95
CA LEU A 97 0.49 19.56 -7.30
C LEU A 97 1.06 18.67 -8.41
N LYS A 98 2.35 18.35 -8.33
CA LYS A 98 3.00 17.50 -9.33
C LYS A 98 2.53 16.04 -9.28
N PRO A 99 2.54 15.34 -8.13
CA PRO A 99 1.96 14.00 -8.05
C PRO A 99 0.47 13.96 -8.42
N VAL A 100 -0.32 14.97 -8.04
CA VAL A 100 -1.73 15.08 -8.44
C VAL A 100 -1.87 15.21 -9.97
N LYS A 101 -1.06 16.08 -10.60
CA LYS A 101 -1.02 16.20 -12.07
C LYS A 101 -0.69 14.87 -12.74
N ALA A 102 0.30 14.14 -12.20
CA ALA A 102 0.68 12.82 -12.69
C ALA A 102 -0.48 11.81 -12.58
N PHE A 103 -1.21 11.81 -11.46
CA PHE A 103 -2.37 10.97 -11.25
C PHE A 103 -3.52 11.31 -12.23
N LEU A 104 -3.86 12.57 -12.38
CA LEU A 104 -4.92 13.00 -13.31
C LEU A 104 -4.58 12.64 -14.76
N GLY A 105 -3.33 12.84 -15.18
CA GLY A 105 -2.88 12.44 -16.52
C GLY A 105 -3.00 10.92 -16.74
N TRP A 106 -2.65 10.11 -15.73
CA TRP A 106 -2.84 8.67 -15.80
C TRP A 106 -4.33 8.29 -15.86
N THR A 107 -5.18 8.94 -15.07
CA THR A 107 -6.62 8.70 -15.04
C THR A 107 -7.28 9.03 -16.38
N GLU A 108 -6.87 10.11 -17.01
CA GLU A 108 -7.34 10.51 -18.36
C GLU A 108 -6.96 9.48 -19.43
N GLU A 109 -5.74 8.95 -19.37
CA GLU A 109 -5.21 7.98 -20.35
C GLU A 109 -5.84 6.59 -20.17
N TYR A 110 -5.93 6.08 -18.93
CA TYR A 110 -6.34 4.70 -18.66
C TYR A 110 -7.81 4.53 -18.30
N LYS A 111 -8.52 5.63 -17.99
CA LYS A 111 -9.96 5.68 -17.69
C LYS A 111 -10.43 4.59 -16.72
N PRO A 112 -9.85 4.52 -15.51
CA PRO A 112 -10.21 3.49 -14.54
C PRO A 112 -11.67 3.65 -14.09
N GLU A 113 -12.42 2.55 -14.06
CA GLU A 113 -13.69 2.46 -13.36
C GLU A 113 -13.38 2.17 -11.90
N TRP A 114 -13.39 3.19 -11.04
CA TRP A 114 -13.07 3.04 -9.62
C TRP A 114 -14.08 2.15 -8.91
N ILE A 115 -13.59 1.23 -8.07
CA ILE A 115 -14.40 0.32 -7.27
C ILE A 115 -14.29 0.71 -5.79
N ASP A 116 -13.07 1.02 -5.33
CA ASP A 116 -12.82 1.30 -3.92
C ASP A 116 -11.49 2.05 -3.74
N ALA A 117 -11.38 2.89 -2.71
CA ALA A 117 -10.15 3.55 -2.28
C ALA A 117 -9.89 3.25 -0.81
N GLU A 118 -8.63 3.21 -0.38
CA GLU A 118 -8.18 2.94 1.00
C GLU A 118 -8.89 1.73 1.62
N ARG A 119 -9.11 0.71 0.79
CA ARG A 119 -9.86 -0.47 1.18
C ARG A 119 -9.08 -1.32 2.18
N LYS A 120 -9.64 -1.47 3.37
CA LYS A 120 -9.10 -2.39 4.39
C LYS A 120 -9.36 -3.84 3.97
N ILE A 121 -8.33 -4.67 4.08
CA ILE A 121 -8.40 -6.08 3.68
C ILE A 121 -7.86 -7.00 4.78
N TYR A 122 -8.38 -8.21 4.79
CA TYR A 122 -7.85 -9.31 5.58
C TYR A 122 -7.81 -10.59 4.72
N CYS A 123 -6.70 -11.28 4.72
CA CYS A 123 -6.59 -12.58 4.05
C CYS A 123 -6.80 -13.71 5.05
N ASP A 124 -7.99 -14.29 5.08
CA ASP A 124 -8.41 -15.34 6.01
C ASP A 124 -7.55 -16.61 5.93
N LYS A 125 -7.01 -16.92 4.75
CA LYS A 125 -6.15 -18.09 4.53
C LYS A 125 -4.75 -17.91 5.12
N HIS A 126 -4.18 -16.73 4.97
CA HIS A 126 -2.77 -16.48 5.33
C HIS A 126 -2.62 -15.56 6.55
N LYS A 127 -3.74 -15.09 7.13
CA LYS A 127 -3.78 -14.35 8.40
C LYS A 127 -2.92 -13.06 8.39
N TYR A 128 -3.07 -12.25 7.36
CA TYR A 128 -2.50 -10.90 7.29
C TYR A 128 -3.56 -9.88 6.88
N ALA A 129 -3.35 -8.64 7.25
CA ALA A 129 -4.23 -7.53 6.92
C ALA A 129 -3.45 -6.40 6.23
N GLY A 130 -4.17 -5.43 5.70
CA GLY A 130 -3.59 -4.25 5.07
C GLY A 130 -4.65 -3.29 4.58
N THR A 131 -4.19 -2.19 4.00
CA THR A 131 -5.01 -1.22 3.29
C THR A 131 -4.53 -1.14 1.85
N VAL A 132 -5.45 -1.25 0.91
CA VAL A 132 -5.19 -1.17 -0.53
C VAL A 132 -5.51 0.24 -0.98
N ASP A 133 -4.57 0.93 -1.61
CA ASP A 133 -4.74 2.33 -1.99
C ASP A 133 -5.94 2.50 -2.94
N ALA A 134 -6.02 1.67 -4.01
CA ALA A 134 -7.21 1.66 -4.86
C ALA A 134 -7.45 0.30 -5.53
N VAL A 135 -8.73 0.05 -5.81
CA VAL A 135 -9.20 -1.04 -6.67
C VAL A 135 -10.01 -0.43 -7.80
N ALA A 136 -9.71 -0.80 -9.02
CA ALA A 136 -10.41 -0.31 -10.20
C ALA A 136 -10.58 -1.41 -11.24
N LYS A 137 -11.46 -1.16 -12.20
CA LYS A 137 -11.58 -1.98 -13.41
C LYS A 137 -11.02 -1.20 -14.59
N ILE A 138 -10.05 -1.78 -15.28
CA ILE A 138 -9.42 -1.17 -16.46
C ILE A 138 -9.48 -2.19 -17.60
N ASN A 139 -10.05 -1.79 -18.73
CA ASN A 139 -10.28 -2.67 -19.87
C ASN A 139 -10.97 -4.00 -19.49
N GLY A 140 -11.96 -3.93 -18.59
CA GLY A 140 -12.73 -5.08 -18.15
C GLY A 140 -12.03 -5.98 -17.12
N ARG A 141 -10.77 -5.72 -16.71
CA ARG A 141 -10.05 -6.47 -15.66
C ARG A 141 -9.99 -5.69 -14.34
N VAL A 142 -10.21 -6.40 -13.25
CA VAL A 142 -9.98 -5.85 -11.92
C VAL A 142 -8.49 -5.66 -11.69
N CYS A 143 -8.11 -4.48 -11.22
CA CYS A 143 -6.76 -4.07 -10.92
C CYS A 143 -6.64 -3.66 -9.45
N VAL A 144 -5.54 -4.03 -8.82
CA VAL A 144 -5.10 -3.52 -7.51
C VAL A 144 -3.99 -2.54 -7.78
N ILE A 145 -4.18 -1.31 -7.31
CA ILE A 145 -3.29 -0.18 -7.61
C ILE A 145 -2.65 0.29 -6.31
N ASP A 146 -1.37 0.59 -6.37
CA ASP A 146 -0.57 1.12 -5.27
C ASP A 146 0.15 2.36 -5.76
N PHE A 147 -0.13 3.50 -5.13
CA PHE A 147 0.43 4.79 -5.48
C PHE A 147 1.76 5.02 -4.78
N LYS A 148 2.73 5.59 -5.48
CA LYS A 148 4.07 5.86 -4.93
C LYS A 148 4.59 7.21 -5.39
N THR A 149 5.02 8.05 -4.45
CA THR A 149 5.73 9.31 -4.69
C THR A 149 7.25 9.16 -4.60
N SER A 150 7.74 7.93 -4.51
CA SER A 150 9.17 7.60 -4.38
C SER A 150 9.95 7.88 -5.66
N LYS A 151 11.29 8.03 -5.53
CA LYS A 151 12.19 8.33 -6.66
C LYS A 151 12.17 7.28 -7.78
N LYS A 152 11.85 6.02 -7.45
CA LYS A 152 11.75 4.91 -8.42
C LYS A 152 10.81 3.81 -7.92
N ILE A 153 10.43 2.89 -8.81
CA ILE A 153 9.70 1.68 -8.46
C ILE A 153 10.68 0.66 -7.85
N TYR A 154 10.43 0.27 -6.60
CA TYR A 154 11.25 -0.71 -5.87
C TYR A 154 10.65 -2.11 -5.92
N LYS A 155 11.50 -3.14 -5.92
CA LYS A 155 11.07 -4.56 -5.95
C LYS A 155 10.06 -4.94 -4.86
N PRO A 156 10.18 -4.49 -3.59
CA PRO A 156 9.22 -4.83 -2.54
C PRO A 156 7.77 -4.43 -2.83
N TYR A 157 7.53 -3.41 -3.66
CA TYR A 157 6.17 -3.00 -4.03
C TYR A 157 5.40 -4.10 -4.79
N HIS A 158 6.11 -4.94 -5.55
CA HIS A 158 5.49 -6.11 -6.20
C HIS A 158 4.95 -7.11 -5.17
N LEU A 159 5.64 -7.30 -4.04
CA LEU A 159 5.20 -8.17 -2.96
C LEU A 159 3.96 -7.60 -2.25
N GLN A 160 3.94 -6.28 -2.03
CA GLN A 160 2.83 -5.56 -1.43
C GLN A 160 1.55 -5.76 -2.24
N ILE A 161 1.58 -5.43 -3.52
CA ILE A 161 0.43 -5.61 -4.41
C ILE A 161 0.04 -7.08 -4.52
N SER A 162 0.99 -8.01 -4.53
CA SER A 162 0.68 -9.44 -4.62
C SER A 162 -0.10 -9.95 -3.42
N ALA A 163 0.23 -9.46 -2.23
CA ALA A 163 -0.52 -9.74 -1.02
C ALA A 163 -1.93 -9.14 -1.10
N TYR A 164 -2.03 -7.88 -1.52
CA TYR A 164 -3.31 -7.19 -1.67
C TYR A 164 -4.21 -7.89 -2.70
N ALA A 165 -3.68 -8.21 -3.88
CA ALA A 165 -4.42 -8.89 -4.94
C ALA A 165 -4.94 -10.27 -4.49
N GLN A 166 -4.16 -11.02 -3.70
CA GLN A 166 -4.63 -12.29 -3.14
C GLN A 166 -5.78 -12.08 -2.15
N ALA A 167 -5.71 -11.08 -1.29
CA ALA A 167 -6.77 -10.78 -0.34
C ALA A 167 -8.05 -10.34 -1.06
N ILE A 168 -7.97 -9.38 -1.99
CA ILE A 168 -9.09 -8.91 -2.82
C ILE A 168 -9.72 -10.08 -3.58
N ARG A 169 -8.90 -10.91 -4.24
CA ARG A 169 -9.38 -12.09 -4.94
C ARG A 169 -10.23 -13.00 -4.06
N ARG A 170 -9.83 -13.20 -2.81
CA ARG A 170 -10.54 -14.04 -1.86
C ARG A 170 -11.80 -13.37 -1.32
N ILE A 171 -11.71 -12.11 -0.94
CA ILE A 171 -12.85 -11.35 -0.40
C ILE A 171 -13.97 -11.28 -1.46
N ASP A 172 -13.63 -10.90 -2.68
CA ASP A 172 -14.59 -10.68 -3.76
C ASP A 172 -14.91 -11.97 -4.55
N GLY A 173 -14.30 -13.10 -4.18
CA GLY A 173 -14.53 -14.40 -4.83
C GLY A 173 -14.17 -14.41 -6.32
N LEU A 174 -13.11 -13.68 -6.71
CA LEU A 174 -12.69 -13.59 -8.09
C LEU A 174 -12.04 -14.89 -8.56
N ARG A 175 -12.44 -15.37 -9.74
CA ARG A 175 -11.82 -16.56 -10.35
C ARG A 175 -10.39 -16.28 -10.80
N GLN A 176 -10.18 -15.14 -11.43
CA GLN A 176 -8.87 -14.68 -11.90
C GLN A 176 -8.19 -13.79 -10.85
N TRP A 177 -6.87 -13.76 -10.88
CA TRP A 177 -6.12 -12.78 -10.11
C TRP A 177 -6.37 -11.39 -10.69
N PRO A 178 -6.57 -10.38 -9.83
CA PRO A 178 -6.48 -8.98 -10.26
C PRO A 178 -5.11 -8.69 -10.86
N LEU A 179 -5.03 -7.76 -11.81
CA LEU A 179 -3.74 -7.19 -12.22
C LEU A 179 -3.15 -6.35 -11.09
N GLY A 180 -1.84 -6.30 -11.02
CA GLY A 180 -1.12 -5.38 -10.14
C GLY A 180 -0.64 -4.17 -10.91
N ILE A 181 -0.86 -2.99 -10.38
CA ILE A 181 -0.36 -1.72 -10.93
C ILE A 181 0.39 -0.98 -9.83
N ILE A 182 1.70 -0.81 -10.01
CA ILE A 182 2.47 0.17 -9.23
C ILE A 182 2.42 1.46 -10.05
N LEU A 183 1.79 2.48 -9.51
CA LEU A 183 1.69 3.79 -10.15
C LEU A 183 2.57 4.79 -9.41
N ARG A 184 3.71 5.09 -10.00
CA ARG A 184 4.62 6.09 -9.49
C ARG A 184 4.22 7.47 -10.01
N LEU A 185 3.98 8.38 -9.09
CA LEU A 185 3.60 9.77 -9.31
C LEU A 185 4.83 10.64 -8.99
N ASP A 186 5.48 11.13 -10.03
CA ASP A 186 6.75 11.84 -9.86
C ASP A 186 6.54 13.25 -9.29
N LYS A 187 7.00 13.45 -8.05
CA LYS A 187 6.87 14.72 -7.33
C LYS A 187 7.76 15.85 -7.84
N GLU A 188 8.71 15.53 -8.74
CA GLU A 188 9.60 16.54 -9.34
C GLU A 188 9.10 16.99 -10.71
N THR A 189 8.62 16.06 -11.53
CA THR A 189 8.26 16.34 -12.92
C THR A 189 6.76 16.45 -13.16
N GLY A 190 5.93 15.85 -12.30
CA GLY A 190 4.48 15.72 -12.52
C GLY A 190 4.12 14.71 -13.62
N LEU A 191 5.04 13.80 -13.94
CA LEU A 191 4.81 12.70 -14.87
C LEU A 191 4.53 11.42 -14.08
N PHE A 192 3.79 10.51 -14.67
CA PHE A 192 3.60 9.19 -14.09
C PHE A 192 4.50 8.14 -14.73
N GLN A 193 4.77 7.09 -13.98
CA GLN A 193 5.37 5.85 -14.45
C GLN A 193 4.59 4.69 -13.86
N GLN A 194 4.14 3.76 -14.71
CA GLN A 194 3.44 2.59 -14.22
C GLN A 194 4.21 1.29 -14.48
N LYS A 195 4.01 0.33 -13.60
CA LYS A 195 4.42 -1.06 -13.79
C LYS A 195 3.20 -1.95 -13.62
N VAL A 196 2.76 -2.57 -14.72
CA VAL A 196 1.68 -3.56 -14.72
C VAL A 196 2.28 -4.96 -14.70
N PHE A 197 1.73 -5.86 -13.87
CA PHE A 197 2.24 -7.22 -13.74
C PHE A 197 1.18 -8.19 -13.20
N GLU A 198 1.47 -9.50 -13.27
CA GLU A 198 0.65 -10.56 -12.67
C GLU A 198 1.09 -10.81 -11.23
N PRO A 199 0.29 -10.41 -10.21
CA PRO A 199 0.68 -10.53 -8.81
C PRO A 199 0.93 -11.96 -8.34
N LYS A 200 0.30 -12.93 -8.98
CA LYS A 200 0.46 -14.37 -8.69
C LYS A 200 1.93 -14.80 -8.70
N ASP A 201 2.73 -14.23 -9.60
CA ASP A 201 4.13 -14.63 -9.78
C ASP A 201 5.02 -14.24 -8.60
N HIS A 202 4.66 -13.18 -7.89
CA HIS A 202 5.38 -12.66 -6.73
C HIS A 202 4.82 -13.13 -5.38
N PHE A 203 3.60 -13.67 -5.36
CA PHE A 203 2.92 -14.02 -4.11
C PHE A 203 3.65 -15.11 -3.32
N LYS A 204 4.28 -16.08 -3.99
CA LYS A 204 5.09 -17.10 -3.30
C LYS A 204 6.26 -16.49 -2.53
N THR A 205 6.87 -15.43 -3.07
CA THR A 205 7.95 -14.71 -2.39
C THR A 205 7.43 -13.95 -1.17
N PHE A 206 6.25 -13.35 -1.26
CA PHE A 206 5.59 -12.74 -0.09
C PHE A 206 5.34 -13.76 1.03
N ILE A 207 4.89 -14.97 0.70
CA ILE A 207 4.70 -16.04 1.70
C ILE A 207 6.02 -16.40 2.39
N LYS A 208 7.14 -16.49 1.64
CA LYS A 208 8.47 -16.71 2.25
C LYS A 208 8.87 -15.58 3.21
N CYS A 209 8.52 -14.33 2.91
CA CYS A 209 8.74 -13.22 3.83
C CYS A 209 7.91 -13.39 5.13
N MET A 210 6.67 -13.86 5.02
CA MET A 210 5.86 -14.17 6.21
C MET A 210 6.50 -15.26 7.06
N GLU A 211 6.94 -16.35 6.44
CA GLU A 211 7.60 -17.47 7.12
C GLU A 211 8.87 -17.01 7.81
N LEU A 212 9.71 -16.23 7.12
CA LEU A 212 10.95 -15.68 7.68
C LEU A 212 10.67 -14.76 8.88
N ARG A 213 9.68 -13.87 8.74
CA ARG A 213 9.26 -12.99 9.83
C ARG A 213 8.75 -13.78 11.04
N GLN A 214 7.96 -14.81 10.81
CA GLN A 214 7.48 -15.68 11.88
C GLN A 214 8.64 -16.39 12.58
N TRP A 215 9.58 -16.94 11.81
CA TRP A 215 10.77 -17.59 12.34
C TRP A 215 11.61 -16.62 13.18
N SER A 216 11.85 -15.40 12.69
CA SER A 216 12.64 -14.38 13.42
C SER A 216 11.98 -13.89 14.71
N SER A 217 10.67 -14.12 14.90
CA SER A 217 9.95 -13.77 16.12
C SER A 217 10.02 -14.86 17.21
N ILE A 218 10.55 -16.04 16.88
CA ILE A 218 10.74 -17.15 17.83
C ILE A 218 11.89 -16.78 18.76
N ARG A 219 11.60 -16.67 20.06
CA ARG A 219 12.65 -16.48 21.08
C ARG A 219 13.40 -17.79 21.30
N ILE A 220 14.70 -17.75 21.17
CA ILE A 220 15.58 -18.84 21.61
C ILE A 220 15.51 -18.85 23.15
N LYS A 221 15.14 -19.98 23.73
CA LYS A 221 15.13 -20.13 25.19
C LYS A 221 16.56 -20.39 25.65
N GLU A 222 16.92 -19.90 26.83
CA GLU A 222 18.25 -20.18 27.44
C GLU A 222 18.52 -21.68 27.56
N SER A 223 17.46 -22.50 27.74
CA SER A 223 17.56 -23.97 27.75
C SER A 223 17.96 -24.59 26.41
N ASP A 224 17.91 -23.85 25.32
CA ASP A 224 18.19 -24.34 23.97
C ASP A 224 19.63 -23.98 23.52
N VAL A 225 20.37 -23.29 24.42
CA VAL A 225 21.81 -22.99 24.26
C VAL A 225 22.62 -24.02 25.00
N VAL A 226 23.24 -24.95 24.27
CA VAL A 226 24.15 -25.97 24.83
C VAL A 226 25.57 -25.43 24.84
#